data_3be817ba81439f3b06c869f71d554a17
#
_entry.id   3be817ba81439f3b06c869f71d554a17
#
_cell.length_a   1.000
_cell.length_b   1.000
_cell.length_c   1.000
_cell.angle_alpha   90.00
_cell.angle_beta   90.00
_cell.angle_gamma   90.00
#
_symmetry.space_group_name_H-M   'P 1'
#
loop_
_entity.id
_entity.type
_entity.pdbx_description
1 polymer ?
#
loop_
_entity_poly.entity_id
_entity_poly.type
_entity_poly.pdbx_seq_one_letter_code
_entity_poly.pdbx_strand_id
1 'polypeptide(L)'
;MVLDKEIKTQLAQYLNLLESDIVLQTDLGDDDNSRKVKEFLDEIAAMSDRISLESTHLKRQPSFGIAQKGQKSRVIFSGLPMGHEFTSFILALLQVSGRPPKVDEDTIERIKKIDKPIDLETYVSLTCHNCPDVVQAFNIMAVLNPNITHTMIEGGMYQDEVKAKGIMSVPTVYKDQEEFTSGRATIEQLVEKLDGPLDADAFADKGVYDVLVIGGGPAGNSAAIYAARKGLKTGLLAETFGGQVIETVGIENMIGTLYTEGPKLMAQVEEHTKSYDVDIIKSQLATGIEKKELIEVTLANGAVLKSKTAILALGAKWRNINVPGEEEFRNKGVTYCPHCDGPLFEGQNVAVIGGGNSGLEAALDLAGITKHVTVLEFLPELKADQVLQERAAKTDNLTILKNVATKEIVGQDHITGLNYVERDTNAEKHRDLEGVFVQIGLVPSTAWLNDSGIELNERQEIIVDKVGSTNIPGIFAAGDCTDSAYKQIIISMGSGATAAIGAFDYLIRQ
;
A
#
# COMPACT_ATOMS: atom_id res chain seq x y z
N MET A 1 20.42 -8.64 -24.74
CA MET A 1 20.13 -7.22 -24.51
C MET A 1 18.91 -7.17 -23.62
N VAL A 2 19.07 -6.77 -22.38
CA VAL A 2 18.02 -6.80 -21.34
C VAL A 2 17.22 -5.50 -21.31
N LEU A 3 17.86 -4.39 -21.63
CA LEU A 3 17.25 -3.04 -21.62
C LEU A 3 16.89 -2.58 -23.05
N ASP A 4 15.66 -2.10 -23.24
CA ASP A 4 15.26 -1.46 -24.47
C ASP A 4 15.86 -0.04 -24.63
N LYS A 5 15.65 0.55 -25.81
CA LYS A 5 16.27 1.85 -26.14
C LYS A 5 15.70 3.02 -25.32
N GLU A 6 14.44 2.95 -24.97
CA GLU A 6 13.76 4.03 -24.23
C GLU A 6 14.21 4.02 -22.77
N ILE A 7 14.24 2.84 -22.15
CA ILE A 7 14.77 2.63 -20.80
C ILE A 7 16.24 3.09 -20.72
N LYS A 8 17.08 2.74 -21.70
CA LYS A 8 18.47 3.20 -21.75
C LYS A 8 18.60 4.72 -21.80
N THR A 9 17.73 5.38 -22.58
CA THR A 9 17.76 6.84 -22.67
C THR A 9 17.40 7.51 -21.36
N GLN A 10 16.40 6.99 -20.66
CA GLN A 10 16.02 7.50 -19.34
C GLN A 10 17.10 7.19 -18.29
N LEU A 11 17.61 5.96 -18.27
CA LEU A 11 18.65 5.54 -17.35
C LEU A 11 19.92 6.40 -17.47
N ALA A 12 20.35 6.72 -18.69
CA ALA A 12 21.51 7.58 -18.90
C ALA A 12 21.37 8.96 -18.22
N GLN A 13 20.15 9.52 -18.17
CA GLN A 13 19.90 10.78 -17.47
C GLN A 13 20.08 10.61 -15.96
N TYR A 14 19.61 9.51 -15.38
CA TYR A 14 19.79 9.23 -13.95
C TYR A 14 21.25 8.93 -13.59
N LEU A 15 21.97 8.18 -14.42
CA LEU A 15 23.38 7.86 -14.17
C LEU A 15 24.31 9.11 -14.18
N ASN A 16 23.91 10.17 -14.90
CA ASN A 16 24.62 11.46 -14.83
C ASN A 16 24.45 12.17 -13.47
N LEU A 17 23.51 11.72 -12.63
CA LEU A 17 23.25 12.27 -11.29
C LEU A 17 24.03 11.55 -10.18
N LEU A 18 24.85 10.56 -10.50
CA LEU A 18 25.72 9.88 -9.53
C LEU A 18 26.72 10.87 -8.94
N GLU A 19 26.83 10.89 -7.61
CA GLU A 19 27.71 11.80 -6.88
C GLU A 19 29.11 11.21 -6.60
N SER A 20 29.20 9.86 -6.49
CA SER A 20 30.46 9.14 -6.33
C SER A 20 30.53 7.87 -7.18
N ASP A 21 31.71 7.27 -7.25
CA ASP A 21 31.92 6.00 -7.96
C ASP A 21 31.25 4.84 -7.22
N ILE A 22 30.53 4.02 -7.99
CA ILE A 22 29.80 2.85 -7.53
C ILE A 22 30.48 1.57 -7.99
N VAL A 23 30.52 0.60 -7.09
CA VAL A 23 30.92 -0.77 -7.37
C VAL A 23 29.72 -1.68 -7.22
N LEU A 24 29.38 -2.42 -8.29
CA LEU A 24 28.42 -3.51 -8.25
C LEU A 24 29.18 -4.79 -7.87
N GLN A 25 29.03 -5.19 -6.61
CA GLN A 25 29.68 -6.38 -6.05
C GLN A 25 28.87 -7.61 -6.40
N THR A 26 29.35 -8.46 -7.31
CA THR A 26 28.59 -9.53 -7.95
C THR A 26 28.96 -10.91 -7.42
N ASP A 27 27.95 -11.76 -7.18
CA ASP A 27 28.08 -13.20 -6.96
C ASP A 27 27.21 -13.94 -7.98
N LEU A 28 27.83 -14.44 -9.05
CA LEU A 28 27.14 -15.02 -10.19
C LEU A 28 27.66 -16.46 -10.44
N GLY A 29 26.72 -17.36 -10.72
CA GLY A 29 27.02 -18.73 -11.15
C GLY A 29 27.10 -18.86 -12.67
N ASP A 30 27.07 -20.12 -13.14
CA ASP A 30 27.14 -20.47 -14.58
C ASP A 30 25.75 -20.75 -15.21
N ASP A 31 24.68 -20.60 -14.44
CA ASP A 31 23.30 -20.86 -14.87
C ASP A 31 22.71 -19.74 -15.73
N ASP A 32 21.52 -19.98 -16.31
CA ASP A 32 20.84 -19.02 -17.19
C ASP A 32 20.43 -17.73 -16.49
N ASN A 33 20.04 -17.81 -15.22
CA ASN A 33 19.65 -16.63 -14.44
C ASN A 33 20.87 -15.76 -14.14
N SER A 34 21.99 -16.38 -13.79
CA SER A 34 23.29 -15.69 -13.61
C SER A 34 23.75 -14.98 -14.88
N ARG A 35 23.54 -15.63 -16.06
CA ARG A 35 23.87 -14.99 -17.34
C ARG A 35 22.99 -13.76 -17.62
N LYS A 36 21.68 -13.82 -17.33
CA LYS A 36 20.77 -12.67 -17.49
C LYS A 36 21.15 -11.50 -16.59
N VAL A 37 21.43 -11.78 -15.32
CA VAL A 37 21.86 -10.75 -14.35
C VAL A 37 23.20 -10.15 -14.80
N LYS A 38 24.15 -10.98 -15.28
CA LYS A 38 25.43 -10.49 -15.81
C LYS A 38 25.25 -9.56 -17.00
N GLU A 39 24.45 -9.96 -18.00
CA GLU A 39 24.17 -9.11 -19.16
C GLU A 39 23.56 -7.76 -18.74
N PHE A 40 22.62 -7.78 -17.80
CA PHE A 40 22.02 -6.56 -17.25
C PHE A 40 23.08 -5.66 -16.62
N LEU A 41 23.93 -6.19 -15.73
CA LEU A 41 24.94 -5.42 -15.04
C LEU A 41 26.03 -4.90 -15.98
N ASP A 42 26.44 -5.69 -16.99
CA ASP A 42 27.37 -5.26 -18.02
C ASP A 42 26.81 -4.10 -18.86
N GLU A 43 25.50 -4.14 -19.19
CA GLU A 43 24.82 -3.03 -19.89
C GLU A 43 24.78 -1.76 -19.04
N ILE A 44 24.52 -1.87 -17.74
CA ILE A 44 24.52 -0.73 -16.80
C ILE A 44 25.93 -0.13 -16.65
N ALA A 45 26.94 -0.97 -16.42
CA ALA A 45 28.31 -0.51 -16.25
C ALA A 45 28.87 0.16 -17.52
N ALA A 46 28.47 -0.32 -18.71
CA ALA A 46 28.87 0.31 -19.98
C ALA A 46 28.25 1.71 -20.22
N MET A 47 27.26 2.12 -19.43
CA MET A 47 26.57 3.41 -19.58
C MET A 47 27.17 4.54 -18.72
N SER A 48 28.08 4.22 -17.80
CA SER A 48 28.71 5.24 -16.92
C SER A 48 30.10 4.81 -16.48
N ASP A 49 31.07 5.66 -16.67
CA ASP A 49 32.46 5.47 -16.20
C ASP A 49 32.56 5.44 -14.64
N ARG A 50 31.49 5.85 -13.96
CA ARG A 50 31.39 5.81 -12.49
C ARG A 50 30.91 4.47 -11.92
N ILE A 51 30.56 3.51 -12.79
CA ILE A 51 30.08 2.19 -12.36
C ILE A 51 31.09 1.12 -12.79
N SER A 52 31.51 0.31 -11.83
CA SER A 52 32.41 -0.83 -12.06
C SER A 52 31.85 -2.10 -11.46
N LEU A 53 32.27 -3.25 -11.97
CA LEU A 53 31.90 -4.56 -11.48
C LEU A 53 33.06 -5.18 -10.70
N GLU A 54 32.78 -5.81 -9.57
CA GLU A 54 33.74 -6.51 -8.75
C GLU A 54 33.12 -7.83 -8.25
N SER A 55 33.84 -8.94 -8.37
CA SER A 55 33.35 -10.23 -7.87
C SER A 55 33.50 -10.29 -6.34
N THR A 56 32.46 -10.79 -5.68
CA THR A 56 32.45 -11.01 -4.22
C THR A 56 31.66 -12.29 -3.90
N HIS A 57 31.53 -12.62 -2.62
CA HIS A 57 30.66 -13.70 -2.17
C HIS A 57 29.48 -13.13 -1.40
N LEU A 58 28.25 -13.48 -1.85
CA LEU A 58 26.99 -13.09 -1.24
C LEU A 58 26.22 -14.35 -0.79
N LYS A 59 25.10 -14.14 -0.13
CA LYS A 59 24.28 -15.24 0.42
C LYS A 59 23.60 -16.09 -0.67
N ARG A 60 23.31 -15.48 -1.83
CA ARG A 60 22.56 -16.09 -2.94
C ARG A 60 23.25 -15.86 -4.28
N GLN A 61 23.03 -16.77 -5.24
CA GLN A 61 23.43 -16.67 -6.63
C GLN A 61 22.21 -16.88 -7.55
N PRO A 62 21.97 -15.97 -8.52
CA PRO A 62 22.71 -14.75 -8.83
C PRO A 62 22.31 -13.59 -7.91
N SER A 63 23.31 -12.88 -7.38
CA SER A 63 23.09 -11.67 -6.58
C SER A 63 24.13 -10.61 -6.89
N PHE A 64 23.78 -9.36 -6.59
CA PHE A 64 24.74 -8.27 -6.58
C PHE A 64 24.40 -7.24 -5.51
N GLY A 65 25.42 -6.61 -4.96
CA GLY A 65 25.26 -5.52 -4.00
C GLY A 65 25.77 -4.22 -4.58
N ILE A 66 25.20 -3.11 -4.15
CA ILE A 66 25.60 -1.76 -4.53
C ILE A 66 26.41 -1.16 -3.40
N ALA A 67 27.62 -0.69 -3.70
CA ALA A 67 28.53 -0.07 -2.73
C ALA A 67 29.29 1.12 -3.34
N GLN A 68 29.73 2.04 -2.50
CA GLN A 68 30.80 2.97 -2.89
C GLN A 68 32.14 2.21 -2.96
N LYS A 69 33.06 2.69 -3.76
CA LYS A 69 34.34 2.05 -3.97
C LYS A 69 35.09 1.84 -2.64
N GLY A 70 35.49 0.59 -2.40
CA GLY A 70 36.21 0.19 -1.17
C GLY A 70 35.32 -0.04 0.05
N GLN A 71 33.98 0.02 -0.09
CA GLN A 71 33.01 -0.32 0.95
C GLN A 71 32.34 -1.67 0.68
N LYS A 72 31.78 -2.28 1.72
CA LYS A 72 30.94 -3.46 1.61
C LYS A 72 29.51 -3.03 1.27
N SER A 73 28.84 -3.74 0.36
CA SER A 73 27.46 -3.52 0.03
C SER A 73 26.51 -3.86 1.20
N ARG A 74 25.58 -2.97 1.43
CA ARG A 74 24.45 -3.16 2.36
C ARG A 74 23.09 -3.18 1.64
N VAL A 75 23.05 -2.70 0.42
CA VAL A 75 21.88 -2.80 -0.48
C VAL A 75 22.19 -3.87 -1.50
N ILE A 76 21.43 -4.96 -1.45
CA ILE A 76 21.66 -6.18 -2.23
C ILE A 76 20.41 -6.53 -3.03
N PHE A 77 20.61 -6.98 -4.25
CA PHE A 77 19.56 -7.52 -5.13
C PHE A 77 19.89 -8.98 -5.47
N SER A 78 19.01 -9.87 -5.08
CA SER A 78 19.07 -11.29 -5.45
C SER A 78 18.07 -11.51 -6.58
N GLY A 79 18.59 -11.71 -7.80
CA GLY A 79 17.84 -11.75 -9.03
C GLY A 79 17.90 -10.45 -9.84
N LEU A 80 17.00 -10.32 -10.81
CA LEU A 80 16.98 -9.23 -11.78
C LEU A 80 15.96 -8.16 -11.37
N PRO A 81 16.36 -6.93 -11.01
CA PRO A 81 15.45 -5.86 -10.60
C PRO A 81 14.83 -5.18 -11.83
N MET A 82 13.90 -5.86 -12.49
CA MET A 82 13.15 -5.36 -13.63
C MET A 82 11.68 -5.09 -13.27
N GLY A 83 10.85 -4.76 -14.24
CA GLY A 83 9.45 -4.41 -13.98
C GLY A 83 9.34 -3.25 -13.00
N HIS A 84 8.50 -3.40 -11.98
CA HIS A 84 8.29 -2.35 -10.99
C HIS A 84 9.52 -2.10 -10.08
N GLU A 85 10.42 -3.07 -9.93
CA GLU A 85 11.63 -2.92 -9.11
C GLU A 85 12.79 -2.21 -9.83
N PHE A 86 12.66 -1.93 -11.13
CA PHE A 86 13.69 -1.19 -11.84
C PHE A 86 13.93 0.21 -11.26
N THR A 87 12.86 0.90 -10.86
CA THR A 87 12.96 2.18 -10.16
C THR A 87 13.68 2.06 -8.81
N SER A 88 13.40 0.99 -8.05
CA SER A 88 14.08 0.73 -6.78
C SER A 88 15.58 0.55 -6.94
N PHE A 89 16.01 -0.11 -8.02
CA PHE A 89 17.42 -0.25 -8.38
C PHE A 89 18.07 1.09 -8.74
N ILE A 90 17.42 1.90 -9.58
CA ILE A 90 17.94 3.23 -9.98
C ILE A 90 18.11 4.14 -8.75
N LEU A 91 17.09 4.19 -7.89
CA LEU A 91 17.14 5.01 -6.68
C LEU A 91 18.25 4.52 -5.72
N ALA A 92 18.45 3.21 -5.61
CA ALA A 92 19.52 2.64 -4.81
C ALA A 92 20.91 3.06 -5.33
N LEU A 93 21.14 3.04 -6.65
CA LEU A 93 22.39 3.55 -7.24
C LEU A 93 22.64 5.02 -6.86
N LEU A 94 21.63 5.87 -7.00
CA LEU A 94 21.74 7.30 -6.67
C LEU A 94 22.02 7.53 -5.18
N GLN A 95 21.27 6.84 -4.32
CA GLN A 95 21.38 7.02 -2.86
C GLN A 95 22.71 6.47 -2.30
N VAL A 96 23.14 5.31 -2.78
CA VAL A 96 24.46 4.77 -2.41
C VAL A 96 25.59 5.67 -2.93
N SER A 97 25.40 6.35 -4.08
CA SER A 97 26.40 7.31 -4.58
C SER A 97 26.55 8.57 -3.71
N GLY A 98 25.64 8.81 -2.78
CA GLY A 98 25.67 9.97 -1.87
C GLY A 98 24.47 10.90 -2.01
N ARG A 99 23.56 10.66 -2.98
CA ARG A 99 22.38 11.49 -3.17
C ARG A 99 21.39 11.30 -2.01
N PRO A 100 20.95 12.38 -1.32
CA PRO A 100 20.07 12.23 -0.18
C PRO A 100 18.69 11.65 -0.61
N PRO A 101 18.14 10.70 0.16
CA PRO A 101 16.78 10.22 -0.06
C PRO A 101 15.77 11.32 0.28
N LYS A 102 14.62 11.28 -0.40
CA LYS A 102 13.49 12.18 -0.12
C LYS A 102 12.65 11.63 1.05
N VAL A 103 13.16 11.79 2.26
CA VAL A 103 12.52 11.37 3.52
C VAL A 103 12.63 12.54 4.49
N ASP A 104 11.64 12.70 5.39
CA ASP A 104 11.67 13.76 6.41
C ASP A 104 12.81 13.55 7.43
N GLU A 105 13.27 14.65 8.03
CA GLU A 105 14.42 14.64 8.94
C GLU A 105 14.18 13.79 10.18
N ASP A 106 12.97 13.79 10.73
CA ASP A 106 12.62 13.00 11.93
C ASP A 106 12.74 11.50 11.65
N THR A 107 12.27 11.05 10.50
CA THR A 107 12.39 9.65 10.05
C THR A 107 13.88 9.29 9.83
N ILE A 108 14.65 10.18 9.20
CA ILE A 108 16.12 9.98 9.02
C ILE A 108 16.81 9.83 10.36
N GLU A 109 16.48 10.68 11.33
CA GLU A 109 17.08 10.61 12.67
C GLU A 109 16.74 9.32 13.42
N ARG A 110 15.49 8.86 13.31
CA ARG A 110 15.08 7.58 13.88
C ARG A 110 15.83 6.42 13.27
N ILE A 111 15.95 6.38 11.94
CA ILE A 111 16.72 5.33 11.24
C ILE A 111 18.17 5.31 11.76
N LYS A 112 18.81 6.47 11.90
CA LYS A 112 20.20 6.57 12.37
C LYS A 112 20.40 6.12 13.83
N LYS A 113 19.36 6.21 14.67
CA LYS A 113 19.41 5.78 16.09
C LYS A 113 19.33 4.27 16.29
N ILE A 114 18.96 3.49 15.27
CA ILE A 114 18.95 2.02 15.37
C ILE A 114 20.37 1.52 15.56
N ASP A 115 20.68 1.01 16.75
CA ASP A 115 22.03 0.65 17.20
C ASP A 115 22.36 -0.85 17.02
N LYS A 116 21.35 -1.69 16.76
CA LYS A 116 21.52 -3.13 16.58
C LYS A 116 21.70 -3.49 15.11
N PRO A 117 22.59 -4.46 14.81
CA PRO A 117 22.66 -5.03 13.47
C PRO A 117 21.33 -5.68 13.08
N ILE A 118 20.84 -5.39 11.88
CA ILE A 118 19.57 -5.92 11.33
C ILE A 118 19.82 -6.38 9.90
N ASP A 119 19.47 -7.63 9.60
CA ASP A 119 19.45 -8.18 8.25
C ASP A 119 18.01 -8.33 7.76
N LEU A 120 17.66 -7.58 6.71
CA LEU A 120 16.32 -7.52 6.14
C LEU A 120 16.31 -8.17 4.76
N GLU A 121 15.34 -9.02 4.52
CA GLU A 121 15.13 -9.71 3.25
C GLU A 121 13.70 -9.48 2.78
N THR A 122 13.52 -8.85 1.61
CA THR A 122 12.20 -8.58 1.04
C THR A 122 11.98 -9.43 -0.20
N TYR A 123 11.02 -10.36 -0.13
CA TYR A 123 10.57 -11.16 -1.27
C TYR A 123 9.57 -10.37 -2.09
N VAL A 124 9.81 -10.29 -3.40
CA VAL A 124 9.04 -9.48 -4.34
C VAL A 124 8.62 -10.27 -5.60
N SER A 125 7.61 -9.77 -6.29
CA SER A 125 7.32 -10.10 -7.69
C SER A 125 7.57 -8.86 -8.54
N LEU A 126 8.13 -9.02 -9.73
CA LEU A 126 8.41 -7.91 -10.65
C LEU A 126 7.13 -7.22 -11.17
N THR A 127 5.99 -7.86 -11.04
CA THR A 127 4.66 -7.32 -11.39
C THR A 127 3.90 -6.72 -10.22
N CYS A 128 4.45 -6.79 -9.01
CA CYS A 128 3.83 -6.26 -7.79
C CYS A 128 4.00 -4.75 -7.69
N HIS A 129 2.90 -4.00 -7.65
CA HIS A 129 2.91 -2.54 -7.55
C HIS A 129 3.26 -2.01 -6.15
N ASN A 130 3.06 -2.81 -5.11
CA ASN A 130 3.30 -2.44 -3.71
C ASN A 130 4.71 -2.76 -3.22
N CYS A 131 5.41 -3.68 -3.92
CA CYS A 131 6.74 -4.11 -3.54
C CYS A 131 7.80 -2.99 -3.55
N PRO A 132 7.81 -2.08 -4.54
CA PRO A 132 8.80 -1.01 -4.60
C PRO A 132 8.80 -0.09 -3.39
N ASP A 133 7.65 0.19 -2.78
CA ASP A 133 7.57 1.06 -1.60
C ASP A 133 8.36 0.47 -0.42
N VAL A 134 8.23 -0.83 -0.21
CA VAL A 134 8.91 -1.56 0.88
C VAL A 134 10.41 -1.75 0.58
N VAL A 135 10.74 -2.13 -0.66
CA VAL A 135 12.14 -2.29 -1.10
C VAL A 135 12.90 -0.98 -0.99
N GLN A 136 12.32 0.12 -1.48
CA GLN A 136 12.95 1.45 -1.41
C GLN A 136 13.11 1.92 0.03
N ALA A 137 12.12 1.70 0.89
CA ALA A 137 12.20 2.04 2.31
C ALA A 137 13.38 1.35 2.99
N PHE A 138 13.55 0.05 2.81
CA PHE A 138 14.67 -0.68 3.42
C PHE A 138 16.02 -0.39 2.75
N ASN A 139 16.05 -0.13 1.45
CA ASN A 139 17.25 0.37 0.78
C ASN A 139 17.71 1.70 1.38
N ILE A 140 16.77 2.64 1.60
CA ILE A 140 17.04 3.92 2.26
C ILE A 140 17.60 3.71 3.67
N MET A 141 16.98 2.82 4.47
CA MET A 141 17.46 2.50 5.80
C MET A 141 18.88 1.94 5.78
N ALA A 142 19.18 1.02 4.85
CA ALA A 142 20.52 0.43 4.68
C ALA A 142 21.56 1.46 4.21
N VAL A 143 21.16 2.46 3.43
CA VAL A 143 22.02 3.58 3.03
C VAL A 143 22.33 4.49 4.23
N LEU A 144 21.30 4.85 5.02
CA LEU A 144 21.40 5.82 6.13
C LEU A 144 22.04 5.23 7.38
N ASN A 145 21.92 3.91 7.62
CA ASN A 145 22.40 3.28 8.83
C ASN A 145 23.34 2.10 8.52
N PRO A 146 24.63 2.13 8.99
CA PRO A 146 25.61 1.06 8.75
C PRO A 146 25.24 -0.27 9.42
N ASN A 147 24.35 -0.28 10.40
CA ASN A 147 23.90 -1.49 11.09
C ASN A 147 22.80 -2.24 10.30
N ILE A 148 22.27 -1.66 9.24
CA ILE A 148 21.17 -2.26 8.46
C ILE A 148 21.69 -2.78 7.12
N THR A 149 21.37 -4.04 6.82
CA THR A 149 21.56 -4.66 5.51
C THR A 149 20.19 -5.03 4.95
N HIS A 150 19.97 -4.77 3.68
CA HIS A 150 18.73 -5.13 2.99
C HIS A 150 19.03 -5.90 1.71
N THR A 151 18.30 -7.01 1.51
CA THR A 151 18.32 -7.81 0.29
C THR A 151 16.92 -7.89 -0.31
N MET A 152 16.74 -7.34 -1.51
CA MET A 152 15.58 -7.62 -2.36
C MET A 152 15.76 -8.98 -3.02
N ILE A 153 14.74 -9.84 -2.96
CA ILE A 153 14.75 -11.20 -3.53
C ILE A 153 13.63 -11.32 -4.54
N GLU A 154 13.99 -11.53 -5.79
CA GLU A 154 13.03 -11.74 -6.88
C GLU A 154 12.49 -13.18 -6.81
N GLY A 155 11.23 -13.32 -6.36
CA GLY A 155 10.61 -14.61 -6.05
C GLY A 155 10.51 -15.57 -7.24
N GLY A 156 10.43 -15.07 -8.47
CA GLY A 156 10.41 -15.90 -9.67
C GLY A 156 11.72 -16.66 -9.92
N MET A 157 12.87 -16.05 -9.58
CA MET A 157 14.18 -16.73 -9.66
C MET A 157 14.46 -17.62 -8.44
N TYR A 158 13.81 -17.35 -7.29
CA TYR A 158 14.03 -18.07 -6.02
C TYR A 158 12.79 -18.83 -5.56
N GLN A 159 12.09 -19.47 -6.50
CA GLN A 159 10.83 -20.19 -6.23
C GLN A 159 10.93 -21.28 -5.16
N ASP A 160 12.06 -21.98 -5.10
CA ASP A 160 12.25 -23.03 -4.10
C ASP A 160 12.34 -22.45 -2.67
N GLU A 161 12.95 -21.27 -2.52
CA GLU A 161 13.03 -20.56 -1.26
C GLU A 161 11.67 -19.97 -0.88
N VAL A 162 10.93 -19.40 -1.83
CA VAL A 162 9.56 -18.93 -1.66
C VAL A 162 8.65 -20.05 -1.18
N LYS A 163 8.71 -21.23 -1.82
CA LYS A 163 7.93 -22.42 -1.42
C LYS A 163 8.33 -22.93 -0.04
N ALA A 164 9.64 -23.02 0.25
CA ALA A 164 10.14 -23.51 1.52
C ALA A 164 9.72 -22.62 2.71
N LYS A 165 9.55 -21.31 2.46
CA LYS A 165 9.08 -20.33 3.45
C LYS A 165 7.55 -20.18 3.48
N GLY A 166 6.81 -20.83 2.58
CA GLY A 166 5.34 -20.72 2.47
C GLY A 166 4.86 -19.32 2.09
N ILE A 167 5.65 -18.53 1.32
CA ILE A 167 5.29 -17.17 0.93
C ILE A 167 4.21 -17.23 -0.14
N MET A 168 3.04 -16.68 0.16
CA MET A 168 1.87 -16.66 -0.72
C MET A 168 1.40 -15.24 -1.10
N SER A 169 2.08 -14.21 -0.61
CA SER A 169 1.82 -12.82 -0.98
C SER A 169 3.11 -12.01 -0.95
N VAL A 170 3.16 -10.91 -1.68
CA VAL A 170 4.32 -10.01 -1.73
C VAL A 170 3.88 -8.54 -1.64
N PRO A 171 4.71 -7.68 -1.05
CA PRO A 171 6.03 -7.96 -0.46
C PRO A 171 5.90 -8.72 0.86
N THR A 172 6.76 -9.71 1.11
CA THR A 172 6.94 -10.35 2.41
C THR A 172 8.37 -10.11 2.90
N VAL A 173 8.50 -9.63 4.12
CA VAL A 173 9.76 -9.21 4.71
C VAL A 173 10.16 -10.13 5.84
N TYR A 174 11.40 -10.57 5.81
CA TYR A 174 12.06 -11.28 6.91
C TYR A 174 13.10 -10.38 7.56
N LYS A 175 13.13 -10.39 8.87
CA LYS A 175 14.16 -9.74 9.69
C LYS A 175 14.90 -10.83 10.46
N ASP A 176 16.21 -10.91 10.28
CA ASP A 176 17.06 -11.88 10.96
C ASP A 176 16.55 -13.33 10.82
N GLN A 177 15.99 -13.68 9.66
CA GLN A 177 15.38 -14.97 9.26
C GLN A 177 13.97 -15.24 9.80
N GLU A 178 13.36 -14.36 10.58
CA GLU A 178 11.98 -14.46 11.05
C GLU A 178 11.07 -13.56 10.21
N GLU A 179 9.86 -14.00 9.92
CA GLU A 179 8.87 -13.16 9.22
C GLU A 179 8.57 -11.91 10.05
N PHE A 180 8.79 -10.76 9.45
CA PHE A 180 8.68 -9.47 10.13
C PHE A 180 7.38 -8.74 9.77
N THR A 181 7.06 -8.69 8.49
CA THR A 181 5.84 -8.04 7.99
C THR A 181 5.56 -8.48 6.56
N SER A 182 4.30 -8.38 6.15
CA SER A 182 3.89 -8.60 4.78
C SER A 182 2.92 -7.50 4.33
N GLY A 183 2.78 -7.35 3.01
CA GLY A 183 1.97 -6.31 2.39
C GLY A 183 2.67 -4.94 2.35
N ARG A 184 1.95 -3.97 1.80
CA ARG A 184 2.44 -2.61 1.64
C ARG A 184 2.64 -1.92 2.99
N ALA A 185 3.76 -1.22 3.13
CA ALA A 185 4.04 -0.37 4.29
C ALA A 185 4.88 0.85 3.86
N THR A 186 4.67 1.99 4.51
CA THR A 186 5.49 3.19 4.30
C THR A 186 6.78 3.10 5.11
N ILE A 187 7.77 3.94 4.77
CA ILE A 187 9.04 3.98 5.52
C ILE A 187 8.81 4.32 6.99
N GLU A 188 7.88 5.22 7.30
CA GLU A 188 7.55 5.62 8.66
C GLU A 188 6.95 4.43 9.46
N GLN A 189 6.04 3.67 8.85
CA GLN A 189 5.46 2.46 9.45
C GLN A 189 6.51 1.38 9.70
N LEU A 190 7.45 1.21 8.76
CA LEU A 190 8.53 0.23 8.91
C LEU A 190 9.55 0.65 9.97
N VAL A 191 9.87 1.95 10.06
CA VAL A 191 10.70 2.51 11.14
C VAL A 191 10.02 2.31 12.49
N GLU A 192 8.71 2.59 12.58
CA GLU A 192 7.96 2.38 13.82
C GLU A 192 7.97 0.91 14.27
N LYS A 193 7.87 -0.03 13.33
CA LYS A 193 7.99 -1.47 13.64
C LYS A 193 9.39 -1.87 14.12
N LEU A 194 10.45 -1.17 13.70
CA LEU A 194 11.83 -1.47 14.07
C LEU A 194 12.27 -0.78 15.36
N ASP A 195 11.86 0.48 15.56
CA ASP A 195 12.31 1.40 16.62
C ASP A 195 11.22 1.63 17.71
N GLY A 196 9.99 1.17 17.45
CA GLY A 196 8.84 1.41 18.31
C GLY A 196 8.02 2.66 17.93
N PRO A 197 6.83 2.84 18.52
CA PRO A 197 5.99 4.01 18.27
C PRO A 197 6.64 5.29 18.80
N LEU A 198 6.26 6.43 18.22
CA LEU A 198 6.64 7.74 18.75
C LEU A 198 5.98 7.96 20.13
N ASP A 199 6.74 8.48 21.08
CA ASP A 199 6.21 8.85 22.39
C ASP A 199 5.21 9.99 22.27
N ALA A 200 4.25 10.07 23.22
CA ALA A 200 3.24 11.13 23.27
C ALA A 200 3.89 12.52 23.35
N ASP A 201 5.04 12.64 23.99
CA ASP A 201 5.77 13.89 24.17
C ASP A 201 6.23 14.50 22.82
N ALA A 202 6.41 13.69 21.77
CA ALA A 202 6.76 14.18 20.43
C ALA A 202 5.66 15.11 19.83
N PHE A 203 4.46 15.10 20.39
CA PHE A 203 3.33 15.90 19.93
C PHE A 203 2.98 17.08 20.85
N ALA A 204 3.70 17.25 21.97
CA ALA A 204 3.38 18.26 22.99
C ALA A 204 3.47 19.71 22.44
N ASP A 205 4.40 19.96 21.52
CA ASP A 205 4.68 21.31 20.98
C ASP A 205 3.88 21.66 19.71
N LYS A 206 2.98 20.76 19.24
CA LYS A 206 2.19 21.02 18.01
C LYS A 206 1.25 22.24 18.12
N GLY A 207 0.87 22.62 19.35
CA GLY A 207 -0.03 23.73 19.61
C GLY A 207 -1.45 23.47 19.14
N VAL A 208 -2.24 24.55 18.93
CA VAL A 208 -3.64 24.45 18.49
C VAL A 208 -3.73 24.68 16.98
N TYR A 209 -4.38 23.79 16.27
CA TYR A 209 -4.72 23.96 14.86
C TYR A 209 -6.02 24.75 14.70
N ASP A 210 -6.15 25.48 13.60
CA ASP A 210 -7.46 26.02 13.20
C ASP A 210 -8.33 24.88 12.63
N VAL A 211 -7.71 24.02 11.81
CA VAL A 211 -8.33 22.81 11.23
C VAL A 211 -7.42 21.61 11.42
N LEU A 212 -7.90 20.55 12.05
CA LEU A 212 -7.24 19.25 12.08
C LEU A 212 -8.02 18.28 11.20
N VAL A 213 -7.38 17.79 10.14
CA VAL A 213 -7.94 16.79 9.22
C VAL A 213 -7.48 15.41 9.65
N ILE A 214 -8.40 14.47 9.82
CA ILE A 214 -8.13 13.08 10.21
C ILE A 214 -8.38 12.17 9.03
N GLY A 215 -7.31 11.67 8.42
CA GLY A 215 -7.28 10.77 7.26
C GLY A 215 -6.55 11.36 6.05
N GLY A 216 -5.54 10.62 5.55
CA GLY A 216 -4.63 11.01 4.46
C GLY A 216 -5.08 10.59 3.06
N GLY A 217 -6.35 10.20 2.85
CA GLY A 217 -6.91 9.85 1.55
C GLY A 217 -7.26 11.08 0.68
N PRO A 218 -7.92 10.88 -0.48
CA PRO A 218 -8.30 11.97 -1.38
C PRO A 218 -9.11 13.08 -0.72
N ALA A 219 -10.08 12.72 0.13
CA ALA A 219 -10.91 13.68 0.85
C ALA A 219 -10.09 14.53 1.83
N GLY A 220 -9.22 13.88 2.62
CA GLY A 220 -8.41 14.57 3.63
C GLY A 220 -7.37 15.49 3.03
N ASN A 221 -6.67 15.06 1.98
CA ASN A 221 -5.72 15.91 1.27
C ASN A 221 -6.41 17.11 0.63
N SER A 222 -7.55 16.90 -0.01
CA SER A 222 -8.35 18.01 -0.54
C SER A 222 -8.77 18.99 0.54
N ALA A 223 -9.24 18.47 1.68
CA ALA A 223 -9.62 19.31 2.83
C ALA A 223 -8.41 20.10 3.36
N ALA A 224 -7.26 19.48 3.55
CA ALA A 224 -6.05 20.14 4.05
C ALA A 224 -5.56 21.23 3.10
N ILE A 225 -5.51 20.96 1.78
CA ILE A 225 -5.14 21.95 0.77
C ILE A 225 -6.09 23.15 0.81
N TYR A 226 -7.42 22.93 0.85
CA TYR A 226 -8.39 24.02 0.85
C TYR A 226 -8.34 24.84 2.13
N ALA A 227 -8.12 24.22 3.30
CA ALA A 227 -7.94 24.91 4.58
C ALA A 227 -6.65 25.76 4.59
N ALA A 228 -5.51 25.18 4.19
CA ALA A 228 -4.24 25.90 4.13
C ALA A 228 -4.27 27.06 3.14
N ARG A 229 -4.93 26.91 1.98
CA ARG A 229 -5.15 28.01 1.01
C ARG A 229 -5.96 29.18 1.57
N LYS A 230 -6.73 28.97 2.64
CA LYS A 230 -7.44 30.04 3.39
C LYS A 230 -6.57 30.67 4.48
N GLY A 231 -5.30 30.26 4.62
CA GLY A 231 -4.37 30.75 5.64
C GLY A 231 -4.65 30.18 7.04
N LEU A 232 -5.40 29.06 7.13
CA LEU A 232 -5.67 28.41 8.40
C LEU A 232 -4.46 27.53 8.79
N LYS A 233 -4.08 27.55 10.08
CA LYS A 233 -3.12 26.59 10.63
C LYS A 233 -3.72 25.19 10.55
N THR A 234 -3.20 24.37 9.60
CA THR A 234 -3.79 23.10 9.22
C THR A 234 -2.89 21.94 9.62
N GLY A 235 -3.44 20.97 10.37
CA GLY A 235 -2.84 19.67 10.60
C GLY A 235 -3.53 18.60 9.75
N LEU A 236 -2.77 17.64 9.21
CA LEU A 236 -3.27 16.45 8.52
C LEU A 236 -2.72 15.20 9.20
N LEU A 237 -3.56 14.48 9.91
CA LEU A 237 -3.25 13.22 10.57
C LEU A 237 -3.53 12.06 9.61
N ALA A 238 -2.52 11.26 9.30
CA ALA A 238 -2.62 10.13 8.38
C ALA A 238 -1.93 8.88 8.93
N GLU A 239 -2.68 7.86 9.25
CA GLU A 239 -2.12 6.51 9.51
C GLU A 239 -1.41 5.99 8.26
N THR A 240 -2.08 6.09 7.12
CA THR A 240 -1.52 5.77 5.81
C THR A 240 -1.85 6.91 4.84
N PHE A 241 -0.82 7.49 4.21
CA PHE A 241 -1.02 8.53 3.21
C PHE A 241 -1.53 7.92 1.90
N GLY A 242 -2.53 8.56 1.28
CA GLY A 242 -3.15 8.09 0.05
C GLY A 242 -4.44 7.27 0.25
N GLY A 243 -4.65 6.70 1.46
CA GLY A 243 -5.83 5.89 1.76
C GLY A 243 -5.92 4.68 0.81
N GLN A 244 -7.13 4.17 0.55
CA GLN A 244 -7.35 3.00 -0.32
C GLN A 244 -6.98 3.22 -1.80
N VAL A 245 -6.88 4.47 -2.26
CA VAL A 245 -6.52 4.76 -3.66
C VAL A 245 -5.18 4.17 -4.03
N ILE A 246 -4.25 4.06 -3.09
CA ILE A 246 -2.94 3.45 -3.32
C ILE A 246 -2.98 1.97 -3.72
N GLU A 247 -4.10 1.28 -3.47
CA GLU A 247 -4.32 -0.11 -3.85
C GLU A 247 -4.99 -0.23 -5.24
N THR A 248 -5.36 0.89 -5.85
CA THR A 248 -6.04 0.92 -7.16
C THR A 248 -5.00 0.97 -8.29
N VAL A 249 -4.99 -0.04 -9.15
CA VAL A 249 -4.02 -0.16 -10.25
C VAL A 249 -4.35 0.79 -11.40
N GLY A 250 -5.56 0.79 -11.90
CA GLY A 250 -5.98 1.62 -13.03
C GLY A 250 -7.08 2.61 -12.65
N ILE A 251 -6.86 3.90 -12.93
CA ILE A 251 -7.84 4.98 -12.72
C ILE A 251 -8.05 5.69 -14.05
N GLU A 252 -9.23 5.52 -14.64
CA GLU A 252 -9.65 6.12 -15.91
C GLU A 252 -10.80 7.14 -15.75
N ASN A 253 -11.35 7.22 -14.53
CA ASN A 253 -12.49 8.08 -14.21
C ASN A 253 -12.10 9.36 -13.41
N MET A 254 -10.81 9.67 -13.37
CA MET A 254 -10.33 10.94 -12.79
C MET A 254 -10.34 12.03 -13.85
N ILE A 255 -11.27 12.98 -13.74
CA ILE A 255 -11.43 14.04 -14.74
C ILE A 255 -10.13 14.84 -14.89
N GLY A 256 -9.68 15.00 -16.14
CA GLY A 256 -8.43 15.67 -16.48
C GLY A 256 -7.22 14.75 -16.62
N THR A 257 -7.38 13.45 -16.31
CA THR A 257 -6.35 12.42 -16.47
C THR A 257 -6.95 11.24 -17.22
N LEU A 258 -6.42 10.93 -18.42
CA LEU A 258 -6.94 9.81 -19.23
C LEU A 258 -6.73 8.47 -18.56
N TYR A 259 -5.55 8.27 -17.99
CA TYR A 259 -5.17 7.08 -17.23
C TYR A 259 -4.10 7.44 -16.20
N THR A 260 -4.21 6.88 -15.01
CA THR A 260 -3.17 6.93 -13.98
C THR A 260 -3.31 5.70 -13.07
N GLU A 261 -2.34 5.50 -12.21
CA GLU A 261 -2.34 4.49 -11.16
C GLU A 261 -2.57 5.16 -9.80
N GLY A 262 -3.20 4.45 -8.87
CA GLY A 262 -3.50 4.99 -7.55
C GLY A 262 -2.27 5.52 -6.80
N PRO A 263 -1.16 4.77 -6.70
CA PRO A 263 0.08 5.25 -6.08
C PRO A 263 0.60 6.54 -6.73
N LYS A 264 0.57 6.60 -8.07
CA LYS A 264 1.04 7.77 -8.84
C LYS A 264 0.17 9.00 -8.61
N LEU A 265 -1.16 8.81 -8.61
CA LEU A 265 -2.10 9.88 -8.31
C LEU A 265 -1.87 10.42 -6.89
N MET A 266 -1.75 9.52 -5.91
CA MET A 266 -1.61 9.95 -4.52
C MET A 266 -0.24 10.54 -4.21
N ALA A 267 0.83 10.13 -4.90
CA ALA A 267 2.13 10.79 -4.83
C ALA A 267 2.06 12.25 -5.33
N GLN A 268 1.34 12.51 -6.44
CA GLN A 268 1.11 13.88 -6.92
C GLN A 268 0.27 14.70 -5.93
N VAL A 269 -0.74 14.10 -5.32
CA VAL A 269 -1.58 14.75 -4.29
C VAL A 269 -0.78 15.06 -3.04
N GLU A 270 0.12 14.15 -2.63
CA GLU A 270 1.04 14.39 -1.51
C GLU A 270 1.99 15.57 -1.77
N GLU A 271 2.60 15.61 -2.95
CA GLU A 271 3.45 16.72 -3.37
C GLU A 271 2.68 18.04 -3.37
N HIS A 272 1.43 18.02 -3.86
CA HIS A 272 0.56 19.20 -3.83
C HIS A 272 0.22 19.62 -2.39
N THR A 273 -0.07 18.69 -1.49
CA THR A 273 -0.34 18.99 -0.07
C THR A 273 0.90 19.60 0.60
N LYS A 274 2.09 19.02 0.37
CA LYS A 274 3.37 19.53 0.88
C LYS A 274 3.78 20.92 0.32
N SER A 275 3.21 21.33 -0.80
CA SER A 275 3.47 22.67 -1.36
C SER A 275 2.80 23.80 -0.56
N TYR A 276 1.93 23.46 0.38
CA TYR A 276 1.33 24.36 1.35
C TYR A 276 1.90 24.11 2.75
N ASP A 277 1.71 25.09 3.64
CA ASP A 277 2.07 24.98 5.06
C ASP A 277 1.05 24.10 5.82
N VAL A 278 1.13 22.79 5.56
CA VAL A 278 0.32 21.75 6.23
C VAL A 278 1.24 20.91 7.10
N ASP A 279 0.96 20.85 8.39
CA ASP A 279 1.66 19.94 9.30
C ASP A 279 1.14 18.51 9.10
N ILE A 280 1.88 17.69 8.36
CA ILE A 280 1.51 16.30 8.05
C ILE A 280 2.05 15.39 9.15
N ILE A 281 1.14 14.81 9.93
CA ILE A 281 1.43 13.86 11.01
C ILE A 281 1.19 12.44 10.48
N LYS A 282 2.27 11.75 10.12
CA LYS A 282 2.23 10.42 9.51
C LYS A 282 2.27 9.29 10.53
N SER A 283 1.80 8.12 10.12
CA SER A 283 1.83 6.85 10.88
C SER A 283 1.20 6.94 12.26
N GLN A 284 0.24 7.85 12.44
CA GLN A 284 -0.48 8.02 13.70
C GLN A 284 -1.98 7.76 13.50
N LEU A 285 -2.53 6.93 14.38
CA LEU A 285 -3.94 6.54 14.39
C LEU A 285 -4.72 7.35 15.44
N ALA A 286 -5.82 7.98 15.02
CA ALA A 286 -6.79 8.56 15.94
C ALA A 286 -7.65 7.45 16.58
N THR A 287 -7.78 7.49 17.89
CA THR A 287 -8.57 6.53 18.69
C THR A 287 -9.71 7.17 19.46
N GLY A 288 -9.76 8.50 19.52
CA GLY A 288 -10.83 9.24 20.18
C GLY A 288 -10.94 10.68 19.68
N ILE A 289 -12.15 11.22 19.74
CA ILE A 289 -12.43 12.63 19.48
C ILE A 289 -13.47 13.14 20.47
N GLU A 290 -13.21 14.29 21.06
CA GLU A 290 -14.10 14.89 22.03
C GLU A 290 -14.19 16.42 21.80
N LYS A 291 -15.40 16.96 21.80
CA LYS A 291 -15.64 18.42 21.75
C LYS A 291 -15.71 18.96 23.16
N LYS A 292 -14.71 19.77 23.52
CA LYS A 292 -14.68 20.64 24.73
C LYS A 292 -14.70 22.11 24.32
N GLU A 293 -13.92 22.94 24.94
CA GLU A 293 -13.64 24.31 24.47
C GLU A 293 -12.97 24.26 23.10
N LEU A 294 -11.99 23.36 22.96
CA LEU A 294 -11.40 22.93 21.68
C LEU A 294 -11.84 21.50 21.34
N ILE A 295 -11.61 21.08 20.12
CA ILE A 295 -11.71 19.68 19.73
C ILE A 295 -10.40 18.99 20.11
N GLU A 296 -10.49 17.92 20.86
CA GLU A 296 -9.38 17.09 21.28
C GLU A 296 -9.43 15.76 20.54
N VAL A 297 -8.34 15.41 19.84
CA VAL A 297 -8.18 14.14 19.12
C VAL A 297 -7.10 13.33 19.81
N THR A 298 -7.48 12.18 20.36
CA THR A 298 -6.57 11.26 21.04
C THR A 298 -5.95 10.30 20.04
N LEU A 299 -4.63 10.14 20.08
CA LEU A 299 -3.86 9.20 19.26
C LEU A 299 -3.66 7.86 19.97
N ALA A 300 -3.33 6.81 19.24
CA ALA A 300 -3.09 5.46 19.78
C ALA A 300 -1.94 5.41 20.81
N ASN A 301 -0.94 6.30 20.70
CA ASN A 301 0.15 6.45 21.66
C ASN A 301 -0.21 7.29 22.90
N GLY A 302 -1.47 7.74 23.03
CA GLY A 302 -1.97 8.53 24.14
C GLY A 302 -1.77 10.06 24.00
N ALA A 303 -1.13 10.53 22.94
CA ALA A 303 -1.01 11.96 22.66
C ALA A 303 -2.38 12.58 22.35
N VAL A 304 -2.55 13.87 22.65
CA VAL A 304 -3.77 14.61 22.34
C VAL A 304 -3.45 15.82 21.47
N LEU A 305 -4.00 15.84 20.27
CA LEU A 305 -3.95 16.99 19.37
C LEU A 305 -5.17 17.89 19.59
N LYS A 306 -4.96 19.21 19.54
CA LYS A 306 -6.03 20.19 19.79
C LYS A 306 -6.29 21.04 18.55
N SER A 307 -7.57 21.27 18.26
CA SER A 307 -7.98 22.13 17.15
C SER A 307 -9.27 22.89 17.43
N LYS A 308 -9.50 23.98 16.69
CA LYS A 308 -10.77 24.71 16.72
C LYS A 308 -11.86 23.98 15.96
N THR A 309 -11.50 23.37 14.82
CA THR A 309 -12.38 22.52 13.99
C THR A 309 -11.68 21.24 13.59
N ALA A 310 -12.44 20.18 13.33
CA ALA A 310 -11.92 18.91 12.83
C ALA A 310 -12.69 18.46 11.58
N ILE A 311 -11.99 17.79 10.66
CA ILE A 311 -12.58 17.20 9.46
C ILE A 311 -12.24 15.70 9.46
N LEU A 312 -13.26 14.86 9.59
CA LEU A 312 -13.14 13.40 9.56
C LEU A 312 -13.18 12.92 8.11
N ALA A 313 -12.03 12.50 7.59
CA ALA A 313 -11.85 11.95 6.24
C ALA A 313 -11.35 10.50 6.29
N LEU A 314 -12.02 9.70 7.12
CA LEU A 314 -11.56 8.39 7.61
C LEU A 314 -11.54 7.30 6.53
N GLY A 315 -12.28 7.51 5.42
CA GLY A 315 -12.41 6.54 4.35
C GLY A 315 -13.16 5.28 4.79
N ALA A 316 -12.88 4.18 4.08
CA ALA A 316 -13.47 2.87 4.33
C ALA A 316 -12.38 1.79 4.18
N LYS A 317 -12.63 0.57 4.67
CA LYS A 317 -11.71 -0.57 4.55
C LYS A 317 -12.38 -1.74 3.85
N TRP A 318 -11.60 -2.65 3.29
CA TRP A 318 -12.14 -3.89 2.73
C TRP A 318 -12.93 -4.65 3.79
N ARG A 319 -14.06 -5.18 3.37
CA ARG A 319 -14.90 -6.00 4.23
C ARG A 319 -14.33 -7.41 4.30
N ASN A 320 -14.19 -7.95 5.52
CA ASN A 320 -13.88 -9.35 5.74
C ASN A 320 -15.14 -10.20 5.59
N ILE A 321 -14.99 -11.47 5.20
CA ILE A 321 -16.08 -12.45 5.15
C ILE A 321 -16.46 -12.87 6.58
N ASN A 322 -15.45 -12.85 7.50
CA ASN A 322 -15.53 -13.29 8.90
C ASN A 322 -15.88 -14.78 9.04
N VAL A 323 -15.21 -15.60 8.25
CA VAL A 323 -15.32 -17.07 8.36
C VAL A 323 -14.04 -17.68 8.92
N PRO A 324 -14.10 -18.89 9.55
CA PRO A 324 -12.90 -19.63 9.93
C PRO A 324 -11.92 -19.75 8.77
N GLY A 325 -10.64 -19.61 9.06
CA GLY A 325 -9.56 -19.66 8.07
C GLY A 325 -9.25 -18.34 7.35
N GLU A 326 -10.15 -17.34 7.34
CA GLU A 326 -9.87 -16.08 6.61
C GLU A 326 -8.65 -15.35 7.16
N GLU A 327 -8.58 -15.17 8.47
CA GLU A 327 -7.46 -14.47 9.12
C GLU A 327 -6.21 -15.37 9.23
N GLU A 328 -6.39 -16.66 9.49
CA GLU A 328 -5.31 -17.65 9.58
C GLU A 328 -4.51 -17.75 8.28
N PHE A 329 -5.22 -17.71 7.14
CA PHE A 329 -4.63 -17.81 5.82
C PHE A 329 -4.45 -16.47 5.11
N ARG A 330 -4.63 -15.35 5.80
CA ARG A 330 -4.30 -14.02 5.25
C ARG A 330 -2.83 -13.99 4.84
N ASN A 331 -2.57 -13.60 3.59
CA ASN A 331 -1.25 -13.66 2.96
C ASN A 331 -0.66 -15.08 2.80
N LYS A 332 -1.48 -16.12 3.04
CA LYS A 332 -1.14 -17.54 2.81
C LYS A 332 -2.15 -18.20 1.86
N GLY A 333 -2.67 -17.41 0.94
CA GLY A 333 -3.68 -17.79 -0.04
C GLY A 333 -4.97 -16.99 0.05
N VAL A 334 -5.28 -16.32 1.16
CA VAL A 334 -6.35 -15.32 1.26
C VAL A 334 -5.79 -13.93 1.01
N THR A 335 -6.35 -13.23 0.03
CA THR A 335 -5.90 -11.91 -0.40
C THR A 335 -7.07 -10.99 -0.75
N TYR A 336 -6.79 -9.67 -0.79
CA TYR A 336 -7.76 -8.61 -1.12
C TYR A 336 -7.32 -7.78 -2.33
N CYS A 337 -6.13 -8.05 -2.90
CA CYS A 337 -5.60 -7.32 -4.05
C CYS A 337 -5.34 -8.28 -5.23
N PRO A 338 -6.26 -8.43 -6.18
CA PRO A 338 -6.08 -9.31 -7.34
C PRO A 338 -4.85 -8.96 -8.18
N HIS A 339 -4.60 -7.68 -8.38
CA HIS A 339 -3.48 -7.19 -9.19
C HIS A 339 -2.11 -7.41 -8.52
N CYS A 340 -2.05 -7.34 -7.16
CA CYS A 340 -0.80 -7.56 -6.45
C CYS A 340 -0.41 -9.03 -6.44
N ASP A 341 -1.36 -9.87 -6.05
CA ASP A 341 -1.10 -11.26 -5.69
C ASP A 341 -1.53 -12.24 -6.81
N GLY A 342 -2.37 -11.79 -7.76
CA GLY A 342 -2.84 -12.62 -8.88
C GLY A 342 -1.73 -13.39 -9.61
N PRO A 343 -0.60 -12.78 -9.97
CA PRO A 343 0.51 -13.47 -10.63
C PRO A 343 1.09 -14.65 -9.83
N LEU A 344 0.97 -14.67 -8.50
CA LEU A 344 1.43 -15.78 -7.65
C LEU A 344 0.60 -17.06 -7.84
N PHE A 345 -0.61 -16.92 -8.40
CA PHE A 345 -1.55 -18.00 -8.63
C PHE A 345 -1.60 -18.42 -10.12
N GLU A 346 -0.56 -18.12 -10.90
CA GLU A 346 -0.48 -18.51 -12.31
C GLU A 346 -0.70 -20.03 -12.47
N GLY A 347 -1.66 -20.39 -13.33
CA GLY A 347 -2.01 -21.78 -13.60
C GLY A 347 -2.72 -22.54 -12.47
N GLN A 348 -3.10 -21.87 -11.38
CA GLN A 348 -3.80 -22.44 -10.22
C GLN A 348 -5.31 -22.16 -10.30
N ASN A 349 -6.09 -22.84 -9.44
CA ASN A 349 -7.52 -22.57 -9.27
C ASN A 349 -7.71 -21.55 -8.13
N VAL A 350 -8.54 -20.54 -8.37
CA VAL A 350 -8.80 -19.52 -7.38
C VAL A 350 -10.30 -19.25 -7.22
N ALA A 351 -10.68 -18.70 -6.07
CA ALA A 351 -12.02 -18.17 -5.85
C ALA A 351 -12.00 -16.66 -5.71
N VAL A 352 -13.08 -16.02 -6.16
CA VAL A 352 -13.40 -14.62 -5.86
C VAL A 352 -14.69 -14.62 -5.06
N ILE A 353 -14.67 -14.04 -3.88
CA ILE A 353 -15.85 -13.89 -3.03
C ILE A 353 -16.46 -12.52 -3.29
N GLY A 354 -17.68 -12.49 -3.85
CA GLY A 354 -18.44 -11.30 -4.19
C GLY A 354 -18.76 -11.18 -5.68
N GLY A 355 -20.00 -10.89 -6.02
CA GLY A 355 -20.53 -10.73 -7.38
C GLY A 355 -20.97 -9.30 -7.72
N GLY A 356 -20.38 -8.30 -7.07
CA GLY A 356 -20.45 -6.89 -7.45
C GLY A 356 -19.44 -6.53 -8.54
N ASN A 357 -19.35 -5.23 -8.91
CA ASN A 357 -18.42 -4.76 -9.93
C ASN A 357 -16.98 -5.19 -9.61
N SER A 358 -16.47 -4.87 -8.43
CA SER A 358 -15.10 -5.24 -8.03
C SER A 358 -14.84 -6.74 -8.08
N GLY A 359 -15.83 -7.56 -7.71
CA GLY A 359 -15.70 -9.02 -7.77
C GLY A 359 -15.61 -9.56 -9.19
N LEU A 360 -16.45 -9.07 -10.11
CA LEU A 360 -16.41 -9.51 -11.51
C LEU A 360 -15.20 -8.94 -12.27
N GLU A 361 -14.77 -7.71 -11.98
CA GLU A 361 -13.52 -7.14 -12.51
C GLU A 361 -12.31 -7.98 -12.10
N ALA A 362 -12.20 -8.27 -10.80
CA ALA A 362 -11.16 -9.16 -10.27
C ALA A 362 -11.19 -10.55 -10.91
N ALA A 363 -12.37 -11.14 -11.05
CA ALA A 363 -12.53 -12.47 -11.65
C ALA A 363 -12.11 -12.50 -13.12
N LEU A 364 -12.42 -11.45 -13.88
CA LEU A 364 -12.03 -11.32 -15.30
C LEU A 364 -10.52 -11.14 -15.45
N ASP A 365 -9.89 -10.36 -14.56
CA ASP A 365 -8.44 -10.15 -14.54
C ASP A 365 -7.71 -11.46 -14.20
N LEU A 366 -8.12 -12.11 -13.13
CA LEU A 366 -7.56 -13.40 -12.70
C LEU A 366 -7.75 -14.51 -13.74
N ALA A 367 -8.85 -14.52 -14.50
CA ALA A 367 -9.09 -15.49 -15.55
C ALA A 367 -8.03 -15.44 -16.67
N GLY A 368 -7.37 -14.29 -16.86
CA GLY A 368 -6.26 -14.13 -17.80
C GLY A 368 -4.94 -14.79 -17.35
N ILE A 369 -4.83 -15.15 -16.06
CA ILE A 369 -3.56 -15.60 -15.43
C ILE A 369 -3.71 -17.01 -14.87
N THR A 370 -4.85 -17.29 -14.24
CA THR A 370 -5.09 -18.53 -13.49
C THR A 370 -5.67 -19.63 -14.36
N LYS A 371 -5.64 -20.87 -13.85
CA LYS A 371 -6.24 -22.03 -14.53
C LYS A 371 -7.76 -21.93 -14.55
N HIS A 372 -8.37 -21.58 -13.43
CA HIS A 372 -9.82 -21.44 -13.28
C HIS A 372 -10.18 -20.48 -12.16
N VAL A 373 -11.19 -19.65 -12.38
CA VAL A 373 -11.75 -18.73 -11.39
C VAL A 373 -13.17 -19.17 -11.02
N THR A 374 -13.46 -19.27 -9.73
CA THR A 374 -14.81 -19.50 -9.22
C THR A 374 -15.29 -18.28 -8.44
N VAL A 375 -16.31 -17.59 -8.96
CA VAL A 375 -16.97 -16.49 -8.22
C VAL A 375 -18.05 -17.07 -7.32
N LEU A 376 -18.02 -16.72 -6.03
CA LEU A 376 -19.06 -17.07 -5.05
C LEU A 376 -19.84 -15.80 -4.68
N GLU A 377 -21.14 -15.79 -4.99
CA GLU A 377 -22.03 -14.68 -4.66
C GLU A 377 -23.11 -15.14 -3.67
N PHE A 378 -23.21 -14.39 -2.56
CA PHE A 378 -24.17 -14.66 -1.49
C PHE A 378 -25.62 -14.45 -1.92
N LEU A 379 -25.87 -13.47 -2.79
CA LEU A 379 -27.19 -13.14 -3.28
C LEU A 379 -27.62 -14.06 -4.45
N PRO A 380 -28.93 -14.22 -4.68
CA PRO A 380 -29.42 -14.99 -5.83
C PRO A 380 -29.15 -14.30 -7.18
N GLU A 381 -28.81 -12.99 -7.16
CA GLU A 381 -28.52 -12.19 -8.35
C GLU A 381 -27.22 -11.42 -8.15
N LEU A 382 -26.46 -11.28 -9.24
CA LEU A 382 -25.26 -10.45 -9.28
C LEU A 382 -25.65 -8.96 -9.18
N LYS A 383 -24.83 -8.18 -8.47
CA LYS A 383 -24.99 -6.72 -8.35
C LYS A 383 -24.06 -5.93 -9.27
N ALA A 384 -23.23 -6.63 -10.04
CA ALA A 384 -22.34 -6.02 -11.03
C ALA A 384 -23.13 -5.47 -12.23
N ASP A 385 -22.51 -4.52 -12.94
CA ASP A 385 -23.02 -3.96 -14.18
C ASP A 385 -23.21 -5.04 -15.24
N GLN A 386 -24.23 -4.88 -16.07
CA GLN A 386 -24.62 -5.86 -17.09
C GLN A 386 -23.45 -6.21 -18.03
N VAL A 387 -22.64 -5.23 -18.39
CA VAL A 387 -21.47 -5.42 -19.27
C VAL A 387 -20.45 -6.38 -18.65
N LEU A 388 -20.19 -6.28 -17.34
CA LEU A 388 -19.29 -7.19 -16.63
C LEU A 388 -19.87 -8.59 -16.54
N GLN A 389 -21.19 -8.71 -16.27
CA GLN A 389 -21.89 -9.99 -16.23
C GLN A 389 -21.82 -10.72 -17.59
N GLU A 390 -22.02 -9.98 -18.69
CA GLU A 390 -21.95 -10.53 -20.05
C GLU A 390 -20.52 -10.97 -20.44
N ARG A 391 -19.50 -10.24 -19.99
CA ARG A 391 -18.09 -10.61 -20.20
C ARG A 391 -17.74 -11.86 -19.39
N ALA A 392 -18.11 -11.89 -18.11
CA ALA A 392 -17.86 -13.04 -17.24
C ALA A 392 -18.54 -14.31 -17.76
N ALA A 393 -19.77 -14.21 -18.26
CA ALA A 393 -20.52 -15.34 -18.86
C ALA A 393 -19.88 -15.90 -20.15
N LYS A 394 -19.03 -15.13 -20.83
CA LYS A 394 -18.31 -15.54 -22.06
C LYS A 394 -16.88 -16.02 -21.80
N THR A 395 -16.45 -16.00 -20.55
CA THR A 395 -15.07 -16.39 -20.17
C THR A 395 -15.07 -17.88 -19.80
N ASP A 396 -14.39 -18.69 -20.61
CA ASP A 396 -14.45 -20.17 -20.54
C ASP A 396 -13.96 -20.75 -19.21
N ASN A 397 -12.93 -20.14 -18.60
CA ASN A 397 -12.34 -20.59 -17.35
C ASN A 397 -12.89 -19.84 -16.11
N LEU A 398 -14.12 -19.29 -16.20
CA LEU A 398 -14.78 -18.60 -15.12
C LEU A 398 -16.13 -19.23 -14.81
N THR A 399 -16.36 -19.62 -13.55
CA THR A 399 -17.63 -20.16 -13.06
C THR A 399 -18.23 -19.22 -12.02
N ILE A 400 -19.53 -18.93 -12.14
CA ILE A 400 -20.23 -18.11 -11.16
C ILE A 400 -21.22 -18.98 -10.38
N LEU A 401 -21.03 -19.06 -9.07
CA LEU A 401 -21.95 -19.70 -8.13
C LEU A 401 -22.75 -18.60 -7.40
N LYS A 402 -24.04 -18.56 -7.63
CA LYS A 402 -24.97 -17.62 -6.98
C LYS A 402 -25.71 -18.28 -5.83
N ASN A 403 -26.20 -17.47 -4.89
CA ASN A 403 -26.96 -17.91 -3.73
C ASN A 403 -26.19 -18.95 -2.88
N VAL A 404 -24.87 -18.71 -2.70
CA VAL A 404 -23.98 -19.56 -1.92
C VAL A 404 -23.31 -18.74 -0.81
N ALA A 405 -23.14 -19.34 0.36
CA ALA A 405 -22.45 -18.72 1.49
C ALA A 405 -21.12 -19.43 1.72
N THR A 406 -20.01 -18.69 1.68
CA THR A 406 -18.71 -19.20 2.14
C THR A 406 -18.82 -19.53 3.61
N LYS A 407 -18.44 -20.75 4.01
CA LYS A 407 -18.55 -21.25 5.37
C LYS A 407 -17.19 -21.25 6.10
N GLU A 408 -16.15 -21.65 5.38
CA GLU A 408 -14.82 -21.87 5.93
C GLU A 408 -13.78 -21.89 4.82
N ILE A 409 -12.60 -21.37 5.07
CA ILE A 409 -11.41 -21.52 4.23
C ILE A 409 -10.52 -22.56 4.92
N VAL A 410 -10.09 -23.58 4.16
CA VAL A 410 -9.37 -24.73 4.73
C VAL A 410 -7.97 -24.86 4.12
N GLY A 411 -7.04 -25.31 4.95
CA GLY A 411 -5.65 -25.51 4.58
C GLY A 411 -4.81 -26.06 5.73
N GLN A 412 -3.50 -26.02 5.56
CA GLN A 412 -2.50 -26.33 6.59
C GLN A 412 -1.52 -25.16 6.68
N ASP A 413 -0.39 -25.21 5.98
CA ASP A 413 0.54 -24.07 5.88
C ASP A 413 0.03 -22.99 4.93
N HIS A 414 -0.82 -23.36 3.96
CA HIS A 414 -1.49 -22.52 2.98
C HIS A 414 -2.87 -23.08 2.68
N ILE A 415 -3.71 -22.34 2.00
CA ILE A 415 -5.05 -22.82 1.66
C ILE A 415 -4.99 -23.97 0.65
N THR A 416 -5.91 -24.90 0.80
CA THR A 416 -6.11 -26.04 -0.11
C THR A 416 -7.53 -26.06 -0.68
N GLY A 417 -8.43 -25.24 -0.14
CA GLY A 417 -9.80 -25.16 -0.59
C GLY A 417 -10.69 -24.27 0.27
N LEU A 418 -11.96 -24.22 -0.08
CA LEU A 418 -13.00 -23.61 0.72
C LEU A 418 -14.26 -24.49 0.80
N ASN A 419 -14.96 -24.38 1.92
CA ASN A 419 -16.28 -24.96 2.14
C ASN A 419 -17.34 -23.87 1.97
N TYR A 420 -18.41 -24.16 1.25
CA TYR A 420 -19.54 -23.27 1.07
C TYR A 420 -20.88 -24.02 1.17
N VAL A 421 -21.95 -23.30 1.38
CA VAL A 421 -23.31 -23.83 1.49
C VAL A 421 -24.17 -23.27 0.35
N GLU A 422 -24.86 -24.14 -0.37
CA GLU A 422 -25.94 -23.75 -1.27
C GLU A 422 -27.15 -23.34 -0.43
N ARG A 423 -27.53 -22.07 -0.46
CA ARG A 423 -28.53 -21.51 0.48
C ARG A 423 -29.95 -22.00 0.23
N ASP A 424 -30.27 -22.49 -0.98
CA ASP A 424 -31.58 -23.05 -1.31
C ASP A 424 -31.78 -24.45 -0.73
N THR A 425 -30.72 -25.25 -0.70
CA THR A 425 -30.75 -26.68 -0.32
C THR A 425 -30.13 -26.95 1.05
N ASN A 426 -29.40 -25.97 1.60
CA ASN A 426 -28.49 -26.15 2.74
C ASN A 426 -27.44 -27.23 2.52
N ALA A 427 -27.13 -27.58 1.28
CA ALA A 427 -26.12 -28.57 0.95
C ALA A 427 -24.72 -27.97 1.12
N GLU A 428 -23.89 -28.61 1.93
CA GLU A 428 -22.49 -28.27 2.06
C GLU A 428 -21.71 -28.79 0.85
N LYS A 429 -20.84 -27.96 0.31
CA LYS A 429 -19.97 -28.25 -0.83
C LYS A 429 -18.55 -27.85 -0.50
N HIS A 430 -17.61 -28.51 -1.16
CA HIS A 430 -16.20 -28.19 -1.11
C HIS A 430 -15.68 -27.85 -2.49
N ARG A 431 -14.70 -26.94 -2.54
CA ARG A 431 -13.96 -26.59 -3.75
C ARG A 431 -12.48 -26.58 -3.45
N ASP A 432 -11.73 -27.46 -4.14
CA ASP A 432 -10.26 -27.43 -4.12
C ASP A 432 -9.77 -26.18 -4.88
N LEU A 433 -8.92 -25.38 -4.24
CA LEU A 433 -8.31 -24.19 -4.81
C LEU A 433 -7.12 -23.74 -3.97
N GLU A 434 -6.29 -22.90 -4.57
CA GLU A 434 -5.03 -22.45 -3.99
C GLU A 434 -5.07 -20.95 -3.61
N GLY A 435 -6.11 -20.20 -4.03
CA GLY A 435 -6.25 -18.76 -3.73
C GLY A 435 -7.70 -18.32 -3.49
N VAL A 436 -7.94 -17.43 -2.53
CA VAL A 436 -9.23 -16.77 -2.27
C VAL A 436 -9.05 -15.26 -2.28
N PHE A 437 -9.72 -14.59 -3.21
CA PHE A 437 -9.74 -13.14 -3.36
C PHE A 437 -11.06 -12.58 -2.82
N VAL A 438 -11.00 -11.82 -1.73
CA VAL A 438 -12.19 -11.28 -1.06
C VAL A 438 -12.55 -9.92 -1.64
N GLN A 439 -13.72 -9.84 -2.31
CA GLN A 439 -14.20 -8.67 -3.05
C GLN A 439 -15.66 -8.32 -2.70
N ILE A 440 -15.97 -8.15 -1.40
CA ILE A 440 -17.34 -7.95 -0.88
C ILE A 440 -17.64 -6.52 -0.40
N GLY A 441 -16.89 -5.55 -0.90
CA GLY A 441 -17.11 -4.13 -0.66
C GLY A 441 -16.35 -3.57 0.54
N LEU A 442 -16.81 -2.40 0.99
CA LEU A 442 -16.13 -1.54 1.95
C LEU A 442 -16.92 -1.39 3.25
N VAL A 443 -16.20 -1.16 4.35
CA VAL A 443 -16.76 -0.79 5.66
C VAL A 443 -16.17 0.57 6.06
N PRO A 444 -17.00 1.56 6.40
CA PRO A 444 -16.50 2.86 6.88
C PRO A 444 -15.58 2.70 8.10
N SER A 445 -14.48 3.45 8.13
CA SER A 445 -13.49 3.39 9.23
C SER A 445 -13.93 4.22 10.46
N THR A 446 -15.17 4.03 10.89
CA THR A 446 -15.88 4.84 11.90
C THR A 446 -16.10 4.14 13.24
N ALA A 447 -15.70 2.88 13.39
CA ALA A 447 -15.97 2.07 14.59
C ALA A 447 -15.51 2.73 15.91
N TRP A 448 -14.41 3.48 15.87
CA TRP A 448 -13.88 4.20 17.04
C TRP A 448 -14.69 5.46 17.43
N LEU A 449 -15.65 5.89 16.61
CA LEU A 449 -16.54 7.03 16.86
C LEU A 449 -17.78 6.67 17.69
N ASN A 450 -18.04 5.42 18.00
CA ASN A 450 -19.28 4.97 18.66
C ASN A 450 -19.59 5.74 19.98
N ASP A 451 -18.57 6.12 20.73
CA ASP A 451 -18.71 6.85 21.99
C ASP A 451 -18.47 8.38 21.85
N SER A 452 -18.27 8.88 20.65
CA SER A 452 -17.95 10.29 20.38
C SER A 452 -19.18 11.23 20.38
N GLY A 453 -20.38 10.67 20.31
CA GLY A 453 -21.62 11.42 20.10
C GLY A 453 -21.88 11.88 18.67
N ILE A 454 -21.00 11.53 17.72
CA ILE A 454 -21.21 11.78 16.29
C ILE A 454 -22.27 10.81 15.76
N GLU A 455 -23.28 11.33 15.05
CA GLU A 455 -24.35 10.53 14.50
C GLU A 455 -23.90 9.70 13.30
N LEU A 456 -24.15 8.39 13.39
CA LEU A 456 -23.91 7.41 12.34
C LEU A 456 -25.23 6.83 11.85
N ASN A 457 -25.31 6.52 10.56
CA ASN A 457 -26.45 5.79 10.00
C ASN A 457 -26.36 4.27 10.25
N GLU A 458 -27.35 3.48 9.80
CA GLU A 458 -27.38 2.02 9.95
C GLU A 458 -26.17 1.30 9.29
N ARG A 459 -25.51 1.96 8.31
CA ARG A 459 -24.31 1.45 7.65
C ARG A 459 -23.03 1.89 8.32
N GLN A 460 -23.11 2.52 9.50
CA GLN A 460 -21.99 3.11 10.23
C GLN A 460 -21.31 4.27 9.48
N GLU A 461 -22.00 4.94 8.56
CA GLU A 461 -21.52 6.12 7.87
C GLU A 461 -21.87 7.38 8.67
N ILE A 462 -20.96 8.38 8.70
CA ILE A 462 -21.18 9.66 9.36
C ILE A 462 -22.26 10.44 8.60
N ILE A 463 -23.31 10.84 9.29
CA ILE A 463 -24.36 11.68 8.74
C ILE A 463 -23.87 13.11 8.62
N VAL A 464 -23.92 13.70 7.43
CA VAL A 464 -23.48 15.05 7.14
C VAL A 464 -24.53 15.89 6.40
N ASP A 465 -24.48 17.20 6.61
CA ASP A 465 -25.25 18.14 5.81
C ASP A 465 -24.57 18.49 4.47
N LYS A 466 -25.14 19.44 3.73
CA LYS A 466 -24.63 19.85 2.40
C LYS A 466 -23.25 20.51 2.42
N VAL A 467 -22.78 20.97 3.57
CA VAL A 467 -21.47 21.60 3.76
C VAL A 467 -20.50 20.69 4.52
N GLY A 468 -20.90 19.44 4.75
CA GLY A 468 -20.08 18.45 5.44
C GLY A 468 -20.12 18.56 6.97
N SER A 469 -21.04 19.36 7.57
CA SER A 469 -21.18 19.47 9.03
C SER A 469 -21.81 18.21 9.60
N THR A 470 -21.25 17.72 10.71
CA THR A 470 -21.90 16.69 11.53
C THR A 470 -22.91 17.33 12.51
N ASN A 471 -23.54 16.48 13.33
CA ASN A 471 -24.40 16.96 14.44
C ASN A 471 -23.63 17.72 15.54
N ILE A 472 -22.27 17.63 15.58
CA ILE A 472 -21.44 18.31 16.57
C ILE A 472 -20.82 19.58 15.94
N PRO A 473 -21.13 20.80 16.45
CA PRO A 473 -20.61 22.05 15.91
C PRO A 473 -19.08 22.09 15.89
N GLY A 474 -18.50 22.42 14.72
CA GLY A 474 -17.06 22.49 14.51
C GLY A 474 -16.44 21.16 14.07
N ILE A 475 -17.20 20.04 14.07
CA ILE A 475 -16.77 18.77 13.50
C ILE A 475 -17.47 18.56 12.16
N PHE A 476 -16.67 18.32 11.14
CA PHE A 476 -17.07 18.06 9.75
C PHE A 476 -16.64 16.66 9.34
N ALA A 477 -17.23 16.13 8.28
CA ALA A 477 -16.75 14.88 7.69
C ALA A 477 -16.85 14.91 6.16
N ALA A 478 -16.02 14.07 5.50
CA ALA A 478 -15.94 14.01 4.04
C ALA A 478 -15.47 12.66 3.54
N GLY A 479 -15.79 12.33 2.29
CA GLY A 479 -15.36 11.11 1.61
C GLY A 479 -16.17 9.89 2.01
N ASP A 480 -15.58 8.71 1.80
CA ASP A 480 -16.27 7.42 1.83
C ASP A 480 -16.79 7.01 3.21
N CYS A 481 -16.32 7.65 4.28
CA CYS A 481 -16.84 7.43 5.64
C CYS A 481 -18.17 8.14 5.92
N THR A 482 -18.65 9.01 5.01
CA THR A 482 -19.91 9.75 5.17
C THR A 482 -21.08 9.05 4.48
N ASP A 483 -22.30 9.51 4.69
CA ASP A 483 -23.53 9.05 4.02
C ASP A 483 -23.67 9.53 2.56
N SER A 484 -22.57 9.99 1.96
CA SER A 484 -22.51 10.34 0.53
C SER A 484 -23.01 9.18 -0.33
N ALA A 485 -23.87 9.48 -1.29
CA ALA A 485 -24.52 8.49 -2.13
C ALA A 485 -23.56 7.68 -3.01
N TYR A 486 -22.41 8.27 -3.38
CA TYR A 486 -21.42 7.65 -4.25
C TYR A 486 -20.01 7.75 -3.64
N LYS A 487 -19.29 6.63 -3.72
CA LYS A 487 -17.90 6.48 -3.20
C LYS A 487 -16.94 6.48 -4.40
N GLN A 488 -16.47 7.65 -4.80
CA GLN A 488 -15.55 7.85 -5.92
C GLN A 488 -14.46 8.83 -5.54
N ILE A 489 -13.26 8.70 -6.10
CA ILE A 489 -12.11 9.57 -5.80
C ILE A 489 -12.47 11.04 -5.98
N ILE A 490 -13.05 11.39 -7.12
CA ILE A 490 -13.42 12.78 -7.44
C ILE A 490 -14.49 13.34 -6.50
N ILE A 491 -15.45 12.51 -6.08
CA ILE A 491 -16.51 12.89 -5.12
C ILE A 491 -15.89 13.08 -3.74
N SER A 492 -15.00 12.21 -3.31
CA SER A 492 -14.27 12.31 -2.05
C SER A 492 -13.42 13.60 -2.01
N MET A 493 -12.70 13.92 -3.09
CA MET A 493 -11.96 15.19 -3.19
C MET A 493 -12.90 16.40 -3.12
N GLY A 494 -14.02 16.37 -3.83
CA GLY A 494 -15.03 17.45 -3.80
C GLY A 494 -15.66 17.66 -2.44
N SER A 495 -16.00 16.58 -1.73
CA SER A 495 -16.55 16.65 -0.37
C SER A 495 -15.52 17.14 0.64
N GLY A 496 -14.24 16.77 0.51
CA GLY A 496 -13.15 17.29 1.33
C GLY A 496 -13.00 18.81 1.20
N ALA A 497 -13.00 19.31 -0.04
CA ALA A 497 -12.98 20.75 -0.31
C ALA A 497 -14.21 21.45 0.30
N THR A 498 -15.40 20.86 0.18
CA THR A 498 -16.64 21.39 0.74
C THR A 498 -16.57 21.49 2.27
N ALA A 499 -16.13 20.43 2.95
CA ALA A 499 -15.97 20.40 4.40
C ALA A 499 -14.96 21.45 4.90
N ALA A 500 -13.84 21.64 4.17
CA ALA A 500 -12.85 22.67 4.52
C ALA A 500 -13.41 24.09 4.39
N ILE A 501 -14.20 24.36 3.35
CA ILE A 501 -14.88 25.66 3.19
C ILE A 501 -15.94 25.84 4.31
N GLY A 502 -16.68 24.79 4.64
CA GLY A 502 -17.61 24.79 5.78
C GLY A 502 -16.93 25.08 7.11
N ALA A 503 -15.78 24.47 7.38
CA ALA A 503 -14.97 24.72 8.56
C ALA A 503 -14.44 26.17 8.61
N PHE A 504 -13.99 26.72 7.48
CA PHE A 504 -13.61 28.13 7.38
C PHE A 504 -14.78 29.05 7.69
N ASP A 505 -15.96 28.81 7.08
CA ASP A 505 -17.17 29.61 7.34
C ASP A 505 -17.64 29.54 8.80
N TYR A 506 -17.44 28.40 9.44
CA TYR A 506 -17.70 28.25 10.88
C TYR A 506 -16.75 29.09 11.71
N LEU A 507 -15.44 29.07 11.41
CA LEU A 507 -14.42 29.81 12.17
C LEU A 507 -14.58 31.32 12.06
N ILE A 508 -14.95 31.87 10.90
CA ILE A 508 -15.10 33.31 10.72
C ILE A 508 -16.36 33.87 11.39
N ARG A 509 -17.30 33.03 11.84
CA ARG A 509 -18.54 33.41 12.50
C ARG A 509 -18.46 33.30 14.03
N GLN A 510 -17.37 32.77 14.56
CA GLN A 510 -17.05 32.75 15.99
C GLN A 510 -16.22 33.97 16.41
#